data_c2a98aaac23119368a43273301bcd4ff
#
_entry.id   c2a98aaac23119368a43273301bcd4ff
#
_cell.length_a   1.000
_cell.length_b   1.000
_cell.length_c   1.000
_cell.angle_alpha   90.00
_cell.angle_beta   90.00
_cell.angle_gamma   90.00
#
_symmetry.space_group_name_H-M   'P 1'
#
loop_
_entity.id
_entity.type
_entity.pdbx_description
1 polymer ?
#
loop_
_entity_poly.entity_id
_entity_poly.type
_entity_poly.pdbx_seq_one_letter_code
_entity_poly.pdbx_strand_id
1 'polypeptide(L)'
;MGGETNRQIMEDIEYYNIPVYNFPYDPEEDDEETIADNRELRGLLPFAIVGAEEEIMIGGEAVRGRRYPWGIVEVDNPEHSDFGRLRSALFGSHLTDLKEITHDFLYENYRTEKLSRSVGGDS
;
A
#
# COMPACT_ATOMS: atom_id res chain seq x y z
N MET A 1 8.89 -10.35 7.93
CA MET A 1 9.42 -10.76 6.61
C MET A 1 9.69 -9.54 5.75
N GLY A 2 10.82 -9.49 5.08
CA GLY A 2 11.12 -8.44 4.11
C GLY A 2 11.71 -7.13 4.64
N GLY A 3 12.15 -7.04 5.89
CA GLY A 3 12.68 -5.79 6.45
C GLY A 3 13.81 -5.16 5.66
N GLU A 4 14.80 -5.94 5.24
CA GLU A 4 15.93 -5.46 4.43
C GLU A 4 15.51 -5.15 2.99
N THR A 5 14.68 -6.01 2.38
CA THR A 5 14.12 -5.79 1.05
C THR A 5 13.24 -4.54 1.03
N ASN A 6 12.39 -4.36 2.03
CA ASN A 6 11.55 -3.18 2.14
C ASN A 6 12.37 -1.90 2.28
N ARG A 7 13.45 -1.93 3.06
CA ARG A 7 14.37 -0.80 3.18
C ARG A 7 14.98 -0.44 1.84
N GLN A 8 15.45 -1.41 1.07
CA GLN A 8 16.02 -1.19 -0.24
C GLN A 8 15.01 -0.59 -1.22
N ILE A 9 13.77 -1.09 -1.22
CA ILE A 9 12.69 -0.56 -2.04
C ILE A 9 12.40 0.90 -1.68
N MET A 10 12.34 1.23 -0.40
CA MET A 10 12.11 2.61 0.04
C MET A 10 13.26 3.54 -0.33
N GLU A 11 14.50 3.07 -0.24
CA GLU A 11 15.68 3.82 -0.71
C GLU A 11 15.62 4.09 -2.22
N ASP A 12 15.19 3.11 -3.01
CA ASP A 12 15.03 3.26 -4.45
C ASP A 12 13.89 4.21 -4.81
N ILE A 13 12.78 4.15 -4.09
CA ILE A 13 11.65 5.09 -4.26
C ILE A 13 12.12 6.53 -4.03
N GLU A 14 12.88 6.75 -2.98
CA GLU A 14 13.44 8.06 -2.67
C GLU A 14 14.46 8.51 -3.71
N TYR A 15 15.39 7.62 -4.08
CA TYR A 15 16.44 7.91 -5.06
C TYR A 15 15.88 8.30 -6.43
N TYR A 16 14.87 7.56 -6.92
CA TYR A 16 14.23 7.84 -8.21
C TYR A 16 13.06 8.84 -8.10
N ASN A 17 12.81 9.37 -6.92
CA ASN A 17 11.73 10.32 -6.66
C ASN A 17 10.37 9.83 -7.17
N ILE A 18 10.03 8.58 -6.86
CA ILE A 18 8.77 7.96 -7.25
C ILE A 18 7.66 8.47 -6.32
N PRO A 19 6.59 9.10 -6.86
CA PRO A 19 5.49 9.55 -6.02
C PRO A 19 4.68 8.37 -5.47
N VAL A 20 4.51 8.33 -4.16
CA VAL A 20 3.77 7.28 -3.45
C VAL A 20 2.61 7.91 -2.69
N TYR A 21 1.44 7.27 -2.71
CA TYR A 21 0.30 7.69 -1.90
C TYR A 21 0.64 7.58 -0.42
N ASN A 22 0.49 8.65 0.32
CA ASN A 22 1.00 8.76 1.68
C ASN A 22 -0.05 8.62 2.79
N PHE A 23 -1.27 8.19 2.49
CA PHE A 23 -2.37 8.07 3.47
C PHE A 23 -2.51 9.34 4.33
N PRO A 24 -2.95 10.47 3.73
CA PRO A 24 -2.98 11.74 4.43
C PRO A 24 -3.99 11.77 5.56
N TYR A 25 -3.67 12.49 6.63
CA TYR A 25 -4.57 12.77 7.73
C TYR A 25 -4.34 14.18 8.26
N ASP A 26 -5.38 14.76 8.87
CA ASP A 26 -5.30 16.08 9.46
C ASP A 26 -5.33 15.95 11.00
N PRO A 27 -4.23 16.28 11.70
CA PRO A 27 -4.18 16.19 13.17
C PRO A 27 -5.19 17.07 13.90
N GLU A 28 -5.71 18.10 13.24
CA GLU A 28 -6.67 19.03 13.83
C GLU A 28 -8.13 18.64 13.57
N GLU A 29 -8.42 18.08 12.39
CA GLU A 29 -9.78 17.76 11.96
C GLU A 29 -10.15 16.27 12.11
N ASP A 30 -9.18 15.38 11.96
CA ASP A 30 -9.43 13.94 12.05
C ASP A 30 -9.44 13.47 13.50
N ASP A 31 -10.20 12.40 13.77
CA ASP A 31 -10.20 11.78 15.08
C ASP A 31 -8.92 10.98 15.34
N GLU A 32 -8.69 10.61 16.60
CA GLU A 32 -7.48 9.87 17.00
C GLU A 32 -7.37 8.51 16.33
N GLU A 33 -8.50 7.84 16.10
CA GLU A 33 -8.54 6.54 15.44
C GLU A 33 -8.09 6.64 13.98
N THR A 34 -8.61 7.63 13.26
CA THR A 34 -8.23 7.90 11.86
C THR A 34 -6.74 8.25 11.74
N ILE A 35 -6.24 9.11 12.64
CA ILE A 35 -4.82 9.48 12.67
C ILE A 35 -3.94 8.26 12.92
N ALA A 36 -4.30 7.43 13.90
CA ALA A 36 -3.55 6.22 14.24
C ALA A 36 -3.54 5.21 13.09
N ASP A 37 -4.68 4.99 12.45
CA ASP A 37 -4.82 4.06 11.32
C ASP A 37 -3.95 4.49 10.13
N ASN A 38 -4.02 5.75 9.75
CA ASN A 38 -3.21 6.29 8.65
C ASN A 38 -1.71 6.26 8.96
N ARG A 39 -1.34 6.54 10.20
CA ARG A 39 0.06 6.45 10.64
C ARG A 39 0.58 5.02 10.56
N GLU A 40 -0.22 4.05 10.98
CA GLU A 40 0.11 2.63 10.89
C GLU A 40 0.30 2.20 9.43
N LEU A 41 -0.62 2.59 8.54
CA LEU A 41 -0.53 2.29 7.11
C LEU A 41 0.73 2.89 6.47
N ARG A 42 1.09 4.11 6.83
CA ARG A 42 2.35 4.72 6.37
C ARG A 42 3.57 3.91 6.80
N GLY A 43 3.54 3.38 8.01
CA GLY A 43 4.63 2.55 8.56
C GLY A 43 4.76 1.18 7.90
N LEU A 44 3.70 0.69 7.26
CA LEU A 44 3.69 -0.59 6.55
C LEU A 44 4.23 -0.51 5.11
N LEU A 45 4.40 0.68 4.57
CA LEU A 45 4.88 0.86 3.20
C LEU A 45 6.36 0.47 3.04
N PRO A 46 6.74 -0.28 1.98
CA PRO A 46 5.85 -0.94 1.03
C PRO A 46 5.21 -2.19 1.63
N PHE A 47 3.98 -2.47 1.25
CA PHE A 47 3.30 -3.69 1.70
C PHE A 47 4.00 -4.93 1.16
N ALA A 48 4.39 -5.85 2.06
CA ALA A 48 5.00 -7.12 1.70
C ALA A 48 3.89 -8.18 1.57
N ILE A 49 3.57 -8.56 0.35
CA ILE A 49 2.44 -9.43 0.06
C ILE A 49 2.91 -10.74 -0.55
N VAL A 50 2.35 -11.85 -0.09
CA VAL A 50 2.50 -13.16 -0.70
C VAL A 50 1.15 -13.56 -1.29
N GLY A 51 1.13 -13.86 -2.59
CA GLY A 51 -0.04 -14.40 -3.27
C GLY A 51 0.05 -15.90 -3.39
N ALA A 52 -1.05 -16.60 -3.20
CA ALA A 52 -1.16 -18.05 -3.41
C ALA A 52 -2.61 -18.43 -3.68
N GLU A 53 -2.78 -19.45 -4.54
CA GLU A 53 -4.08 -20.06 -4.80
C GLU A 53 -4.22 -21.41 -4.08
N GLU A 54 -3.11 -21.97 -3.60
CA GLU A 54 -3.09 -23.26 -2.92
C GLU A 54 -3.64 -23.17 -1.51
N GLU A 55 -4.47 -24.15 -1.13
CA GLU A 55 -4.88 -24.35 0.25
C GLU A 55 -4.03 -25.42 0.91
N ILE A 56 -3.46 -25.12 2.06
CA ILE A 56 -2.59 -26.02 2.82
C ILE A 56 -3.28 -26.34 4.14
N MET A 57 -3.30 -27.62 4.51
CA MET A 57 -3.87 -28.06 5.79
C MET A 57 -2.87 -27.80 6.92
N ILE A 58 -3.23 -26.91 7.84
CA ILE A 58 -2.44 -26.58 9.01
C ILE A 58 -3.35 -26.73 10.25
N GLY A 59 -2.98 -27.65 11.14
CA GLY A 59 -3.74 -27.85 12.37
C GLY A 59 -5.20 -28.27 12.16
N GLY A 60 -5.51 -28.93 11.07
CA GLY A 60 -6.88 -29.34 10.71
C GLY A 60 -7.70 -28.29 9.97
N GLU A 61 -7.14 -27.12 9.69
CA GLU A 61 -7.79 -26.06 8.93
C GLU A 61 -7.13 -25.85 7.56
N ALA A 62 -7.95 -25.57 6.54
CA ALA A 62 -7.46 -25.20 5.23
C ALA A 62 -7.06 -23.72 5.22
N VAL A 63 -5.78 -23.47 4.99
CA VAL A 63 -5.21 -22.12 5.00
C VAL A 63 -4.61 -21.83 3.64
N ARG A 64 -4.92 -20.66 3.07
CA ARG A 64 -4.31 -20.22 1.84
C ARG A 64 -2.87 -19.83 2.09
N GLY A 65 -1.94 -20.51 1.42
CA GLY A 65 -0.53 -20.30 1.68
C GLY A 65 0.35 -20.77 0.56
N ARG A 66 1.62 -20.46 0.68
CA ARG A 66 2.66 -20.84 -0.27
C ARG A 66 3.75 -21.66 0.43
N ARG A 67 4.05 -22.80 -0.16
CA ARG A 67 5.03 -23.73 0.41
C ARG A 67 6.41 -23.43 -0.16
N TYR A 68 7.39 -23.32 0.75
CA TYR A 68 8.79 -23.16 0.43
C TYR A 68 9.59 -24.29 1.08
N PRO A 69 10.83 -24.57 0.64
CA PRO A 69 11.66 -25.61 1.27
C PRO A 69 11.90 -25.40 2.76
N TRP A 70 11.89 -24.13 3.22
CA TRP A 70 12.14 -23.76 4.62
C TRP A 70 10.86 -23.59 5.45
N GLY A 71 9.68 -23.66 4.83
CA GLY A 71 8.43 -23.51 5.58
C GLY A 71 7.26 -23.07 4.71
N ILE A 72 6.18 -22.66 5.38
CA ILE A 72 4.94 -22.23 4.75
C ILE A 72 4.70 -20.77 5.09
N VAL A 73 4.36 -19.97 4.07
CA VAL A 73 3.93 -18.58 4.23
C VAL A 73 2.41 -18.52 4.06
N GLU A 74 1.70 -18.07 5.08
CA GLU A 74 0.26 -17.93 5.10
C GLU A 74 -0.14 -16.53 4.61
N VAL A 75 -0.98 -16.47 3.56
CA VAL A 75 -1.35 -15.20 2.92
C VAL A 75 -2.08 -14.25 3.89
N ASP A 76 -2.96 -14.79 4.71
CA ASP A 76 -3.80 -14.01 5.63
C ASP A 76 -3.20 -13.86 7.04
N ASN A 77 -2.01 -14.39 7.29
CA ASN A 77 -1.34 -14.23 8.58
C ASN A 77 -0.55 -12.90 8.58
N PRO A 78 -0.89 -11.95 9.48
CA PRO A 78 -0.22 -10.65 9.51
C PRO A 78 1.27 -10.70 9.85
N GLU A 79 1.74 -11.77 10.47
CA GLU A 79 3.18 -11.99 10.70
C GLU A 79 3.93 -12.45 9.45
N HIS A 80 3.20 -12.98 8.45
CA HIS A 80 3.78 -13.50 7.21
C HIS A 80 3.58 -12.56 6.02
N SER A 81 2.49 -11.79 6.00
CA SER A 81 2.09 -11.02 4.83
C SER A 81 1.20 -9.84 5.23
N ASP A 82 1.30 -8.73 4.50
CA ASP A 82 0.48 -7.54 4.72
C ASP A 82 -0.80 -7.55 3.88
N PHE A 83 -1.16 -8.67 3.26
CA PHE A 83 -2.30 -8.77 2.36
C PHE A 83 -3.62 -8.36 3.04
N GLY A 84 -3.86 -8.82 4.27
CA GLY A 84 -5.06 -8.47 5.03
C GLY A 84 -5.19 -6.97 5.26
N ARG A 85 -4.09 -6.31 5.63
CA ARG A 85 -4.06 -4.85 5.84
C ARG A 85 -4.28 -4.08 4.55
N LEU A 86 -3.64 -4.49 3.46
CA LEU A 86 -3.84 -3.88 2.15
C LEU A 86 -5.29 -4.01 1.68
N ARG A 87 -5.87 -5.20 1.79
CA ARG A 87 -7.27 -5.45 1.42
C ARG A 87 -8.22 -4.57 2.22
N SER A 88 -8.03 -4.48 3.53
CA SER A 88 -8.83 -3.62 4.41
C SER A 88 -8.73 -2.15 4.05
N ALA A 89 -7.54 -1.67 3.72
CA ALA A 89 -7.32 -0.30 3.29
C ALA A 89 -7.99 0.00 1.95
N LEU A 90 -7.86 -0.91 0.97
CA LEU A 90 -8.40 -0.70 -0.38
C LEU A 90 -9.92 -0.79 -0.45
N PHE A 91 -10.55 -1.70 0.31
CA PHE A 91 -11.99 -1.97 0.22
C PHE A 91 -12.80 -1.50 1.43
N GLY A 92 -12.14 -1.09 2.48
CA GLY A 92 -12.80 -0.66 3.71
C GLY A 92 -12.51 0.81 4.04
N SER A 93 -11.50 1.03 4.85
CA SER A 93 -11.26 2.34 5.47
C SER A 93 -10.89 3.46 4.50
N HIS A 94 -10.25 3.16 3.38
CA HIS A 94 -9.69 4.18 2.48
C HIS A 94 -10.26 4.15 1.06
N LEU A 95 -11.27 3.33 0.78
CA LEU A 95 -11.81 3.23 -0.59
C LEU A 95 -12.31 4.58 -1.13
N THR A 96 -13.10 5.29 -0.34
CA THR A 96 -13.65 6.59 -0.72
C THR A 96 -12.55 7.62 -0.87
N ASP A 97 -11.64 7.71 0.09
CA ASP A 97 -10.53 8.66 0.07
C ASP A 97 -9.60 8.44 -1.12
N LEU A 98 -9.26 7.18 -1.41
CA LEU A 98 -8.44 6.84 -2.57
C LEU A 98 -9.11 7.28 -3.88
N LYS A 99 -10.40 7.08 -4.01
CA LYS A 99 -11.15 7.49 -5.20
C LYS A 99 -11.24 9.00 -5.33
N GLU A 100 -11.62 9.68 -4.27
CA GLU A 100 -11.83 11.13 -4.28
C GLU A 100 -10.50 11.89 -4.43
N ILE A 101 -9.48 11.52 -3.68
CA ILE A 101 -8.16 12.16 -3.79
C ILE A 101 -7.54 11.91 -5.16
N THR A 102 -7.69 10.71 -5.70
CA THR A 102 -7.21 10.42 -7.05
C THR A 102 -7.91 11.28 -8.09
N HIS A 103 -9.23 11.40 -8.01
CA HIS A 103 -10.02 12.18 -8.96
C HIS A 103 -9.79 13.70 -8.80
N ASP A 104 -9.90 14.22 -7.58
CA ASP A 104 -9.96 15.67 -7.35
C ASP A 104 -8.58 16.33 -7.30
N PHE A 105 -7.55 15.60 -6.82
CA PHE A 105 -6.22 16.17 -6.67
C PHE A 105 -5.18 15.55 -7.60
N LEU A 106 -4.99 14.25 -7.53
CA LEU A 106 -3.90 13.60 -8.26
C LEU A 106 -4.10 13.68 -9.77
N TYR A 107 -5.29 13.40 -10.23
CA TYR A 107 -5.61 13.49 -11.68
C TYR A 107 -5.58 14.94 -12.16
N GLU A 108 -6.16 15.88 -11.42
CA GLU A 108 -6.17 17.29 -11.82
C GLU A 108 -4.76 17.90 -11.81
N ASN A 109 -3.92 17.54 -10.84
CA ASN A 109 -2.52 17.95 -10.82
C ASN A 109 -1.75 17.38 -12.01
N TYR A 110 -1.93 16.09 -12.29
CA TYR A 110 -1.33 15.46 -13.46
C TYR A 110 -1.78 16.15 -14.77
N ARG A 111 -3.07 16.39 -14.90
CA ARG A 111 -3.65 17.05 -16.08
C ARG A 111 -3.08 18.45 -16.27
N THR A 112 -3.02 19.24 -15.21
CA THR A 112 -2.46 20.60 -15.23
C THR A 112 -0.98 20.57 -15.63
N GLU A 113 -0.20 19.69 -15.05
CA GLU A 113 1.22 19.54 -15.35
C GLU A 113 1.43 19.10 -16.80
N LYS A 114 0.63 18.16 -17.29
CA LYS A 114 0.70 17.66 -18.67
C LYS A 114 0.38 18.75 -19.68
N LEU A 115 -0.67 19.52 -19.43
CA LEU A 115 -1.05 20.64 -20.30
C LEU A 115 0.00 21.75 -20.30
N SER A 116 0.57 22.08 -19.14
CA SER A 116 1.65 23.06 -19.04
C SER A 116 2.88 22.66 -19.82
N ARG A 117 3.27 21.40 -19.76
CA ARG A 117 4.40 20.86 -20.54
C ARG A 117 4.11 20.88 -22.05
N SER A 118 2.88 20.56 -22.45
CA SER A 118 2.45 20.59 -23.85
C SER A 118 2.54 21.98 -24.43
N VAL A 119 2.10 23.02 -23.69
CA VAL A 119 2.20 24.43 -24.12
C VAL A 119 3.65 24.91 -24.13
N GLY A 120 4.48 24.51 -23.15
CA GLY A 120 5.88 24.87 -23.06
C GLY A 120 6.78 24.14 -24.09
N GLY A 121 6.34 23.01 -24.62
CA GLY A 121 7.08 22.21 -25.60
C GLY A 121 7.06 22.72 -27.02
N ASP A 122 6.18 23.66 -27.32
CA ASP A 122 6.02 24.25 -28.67
C ASP A 122 6.90 25.49 -28.89
N SER A 123 7.73 25.82 -27.93
CA SER A 123 8.62 26.99 -28.04
C SER A 123 10.02 26.65 -28.51
#